data_f12c198294c25823a6fee7fbeceaef12
#
_entry.id   f12c198294c25823a6fee7fbeceaef12
#
_cell.length_a   1.000
_cell.length_b   1.000
_cell.length_c   1.000
_cell.angle_alpha   90.00
_cell.angle_beta   90.00
_cell.angle_gamma   90.00
#
_symmetry.space_group_name_H-M   'P 1'
#
loop_
_entity.id
_entity.type
_entity.pdbx_description
1 polymer ?
#
loop_
_entity_poly.entity_id
_entity_poly.type
_entity_poly.pdbx_seq_one_letter_code
_entity_poly.pdbx_strand_id
1 'polypeptide(L)'
;MEFHTFVLCGPGKQLAPFSKERSTGIAKALLPVANRPMVEYVLDWCEKAFFPKVTLVCDPESQDDIQKALDAYKSRKISELAGNSSDLDDNTVQFAESIDVISLPAPTNGLVLQHVVKKALLKPYQHFALLPCDFITDLPPQVLIEAYRSRQDSDVGLAVSYRNQLEIEDKKHRIFPKNFTVFTDLPNGDAQMLDYYSAEDVEFHKAFKIRTQMVWNYPNSTVSLTLLNSSIFLGDGKRIAEILDDNQHKFTDAYFNNRPLIKVIRDLARKPWQSVSHDSTVGFLVVPEVASFVRSNNLPVLLEANRQYLKLQARDNAGKPAAPKDKTAANVGADALVGDRTVLGEKTNVKRSVVGRNCVIGKRVKLTGSIILDNVVIEDDAQLENCIIGQKAIIRSKCKLTNCYVESTNEVVKGTQSKGDTLLCLTLEGLVESESAVESTSSLEGSSDDDYDEYEYDDEEYGDNSDGLFGY
;
A
#
# COMPACT_ATOMS: atom_id res chain seq x y z
N MET A 1 2.14 27.22 3.55
CA MET A 1 1.40 25.92 3.70
C MET A 1 0.87 25.55 2.34
N GLU A 2 1.41 24.48 1.74
CA GLU A 2 1.27 24.27 0.28
C GLU A 2 0.37 23.09 -0.06
N PHE A 3 0.34 22.04 0.80
CA PHE A 3 -0.27 20.76 0.46
C PHE A 3 -1.56 20.47 1.22
N HIS A 4 -2.55 19.94 0.50
CA HIS A 4 -3.62 19.15 1.08
C HIS A 4 -3.30 17.66 0.86
N THR A 5 -3.23 16.90 1.92
CA THR A 5 -2.83 15.49 1.86
C THR A 5 -4.06 14.59 1.90
N PHE A 6 -4.14 13.63 0.99
CA PHE A 6 -5.19 12.63 0.92
C PHE A 6 -4.59 11.25 1.15
N VAL A 7 -5.06 10.56 2.18
CA VAL A 7 -4.65 9.19 2.50
C VAL A 7 -5.70 8.21 1.97
N LEU A 8 -5.29 7.33 1.06
CA LEU A 8 -6.17 6.42 0.34
C LEU A 8 -6.37 5.12 1.13
N CYS A 9 -7.55 4.97 1.73
CA CYS A 9 -7.96 3.83 2.53
C CYS A 9 -8.87 2.89 1.71
N GLY A 10 -8.31 2.23 0.70
CA GLY A 10 -9.06 1.31 -0.16
C GLY A 10 -9.41 -0.03 0.49
N PRO A 11 -10.17 -0.91 -0.19
CA PRO A 11 -10.73 -2.15 0.36
C PRO A 11 -9.70 -3.21 0.72
N GLY A 12 -8.54 -3.25 0.04
CA GLY A 12 -7.44 -4.17 0.39
C GLY A 12 -7.60 -5.58 -0.17
N LYS A 13 -7.90 -5.72 -1.47
CA LYS A 13 -8.11 -7.01 -2.16
C LYS A 13 -7.01 -8.05 -1.88
N GLN A 14 -5.74 -7.65 -1.90
CA GLN A 14 -4.61 -8.57 -1.66
C GLN A 14 -4.37 -8.92 -0.17
N LEU A 15 -5.17 -8.37 0.74
CA LEU A 15 -5.14 -8.66 2.17
C LEU A 15 -6.32 -9.53 2.61
N ALA A 16 -7.13 -10.03 1.67
CA ALA A 16 -8.12 -11.05 1.95
C ALA A 16 -7.45 -12.30 2.55
N PRO A 17 -8.03 -12.99 3.54
CA PRO A 17 -9.39 -12.82 4.06
C PRO A 17 -9.54 -11.84 5.24
N PHE A 18 -8.51 -11.06 5.58
CA PHE A 18 -8.53 -10.17 6.76
C PHE A 18 -9.10 -8.79 6.46
N SER A 19 -9.17 -8.39 5.20
CA SER A 19 -9.75 -7.12 4.74
C SER A 19 -11.27 -7.21 4.54
N LYS A 20 -11.94 -6.04 4.40
CA LYS A 20 -13.39 -5.94 4.13
C LYS A 20 -13.83 -6.49 2.76
N GLU A 21 -12.95 -7.07 1.97
CA GLU A 21 -13.35 -7.91 0.83
C GLU A 21 -14.20 -9.12 1.28
N ARG A 22 -14.09 -9.49 2.56
CA ARG A 22 -14.97 -10.46 3.20
C ARG A 22 -15.70 -9.82 4.38
N SER A 23 -16.93 -10.25 4.62
CA SER A 23 -17.79 -9.71 5.68
C SER A 23 -17.18 -9.83 7.08
N THR A 24 -16.31 -10.81 7.31
CA THR A 24 -15.60 -11.04 8.58
C THR A 24 -14.35 -10.17 8.75
N GLY A 25 -13.93 -9.48 7.69
CA GLY A 25 -12.70 -8.68 7.66
C GLY A 25 -12.87 -7.28 8.26
N ILE A 26 -11.73 -6.59 8.41
CA ILE A 26 -11.66 -5.21 8.89
C ILE A 26 -11.16 -4.29 7.79
N ALA A 27 -11.42 -2.99 7.91
CA ALA A 27 -10.89 -2.01 6.94
C ALA A 27 -9.36 -2.15 6.83
N LYS A 28 -8.82 -2.15 5.61
CA LYS A 28 -7.38 -2.27 5.35
C LYS A 28 -6.53 -1.32 6.20
N ALA A 29 -6.94 -0.06 6.30
CA ALA A 29 -6.27 0.96 7.08
C ALA A 29 -6.11 0.61 8.58
N LEU A 30 -7.00 -0.25 9.10
CA LEU A 30 -7.05 -0.67 10.50
C LEU A 30 -6.32 -1.99 10.77
N LEU A 31 -5.85 -2.70 9.75
CA LEU A 31 -5.03 -3.90 9.94
C LEU A 31 -3.77 -3.53 10.74
N PRO A 32 -3.44 -4.30 11.81
CA PRO A 32 -2.37 -3.89 12.69
C PRO A 32 -0.99 -4.34 12.20
N VAL A 33 -0.03 -3.45 12.37
CA VAL A 33 1.40 -3.77 12.40
C VAL A 33 1.89 -3.49 13.82
N ALA A 34 2.44 -4.51 14.48
CA ALA A 34 2.84 -4.43 15.88
C ALA A 34 1.74 -3.89 16.83
N ASN A 35 0.52 -4.41 16.69
CA ASN A 35 -0.67 -4.02 17.46
C ASN A 35 -1.12 -2.56 17.27
N ARG A 36 -0.64 -1.90 16.23
CA ARG A 36 -1.00 -0.53 15.89
C ARG A 36 -1.58 -0.48 14.48
N PRO A 37 -2.74 0.16 14.23
CA PRO A 37 -3.32 0.32 12.89
C PRO A 37 -2.33 0.90 11.88
N MET A 38 -2.29 0.37 10.67
CA MET A 38 -1.35 0.83 9.64
C MET A 38 -1.49 2.32 9.32
N VAL A 39 -2.70 2.83 9.31
CA VAL A 39 -2.96 4.25 9.01
C VAL A 39 -2.28 5.20 10.00
N GLU A 40 -2.08 4.78 11.26
CA GLU A 40 -1.46 5.64 12.27
C GLU A 40 0.01 5.92 11.97
N TYR A 41 0.73 4.98 11.34
CA TYR A 41 2.11 5.23 10.88
C TYR A 41 2.16 6.32 9.82
N VAL A 42 1.16 6.32 8.93
CA VAL A 42 1.03 7.34 7.89
C VAL A 42 0.65 8.70 8.49
N LEU A 43 -0.25 8.72 9.47
CA LEU A 43 -0.63 9.95 10.17
C LEU A 43 0.55 10.55 10.95
N ASP A 44 1.35 9.73 11.66
CA ASP A 44 2.57 10.21 12.33
C ASP A 44 3.60 10.75 11.34
N TRP A 45 3.68 10.15 10.15
CA TRP A 45 4.54 10.65 9.08
C TRP A 45 4.03 12.00 8.54
N CYS A 46 2.70 12.15 8.38
CA CYS A 46 2.07 13.42 7.99
C CYS A 46 2.24 14.51 9.05
N GLU A 47 2.19 14.16 10.33
CA GLU A 47 2.48 15.10 11.43
C GLU A 47 3.90 15.66 11.32
N LYS A 48 4.90 14.79 11.11
CA LYS A 48 6.30 15.20 10.90
C LYS A 48 6.52 16.04 9.62
N ALA A 49 5.62 15.92 8.65
CA ALA A 49 5.60 16.72 7.43
C ALA A 49 5.04 18.13 7.64
N PHE A 50 4.39 18.39 8.78
CA PHE A 50 3.65 19.63 9.04
C PHE A 50 2.60 19.94 7.98
N PHE A 51 1.91 18.92 7.48
CA PHE A 51 0.82 19.14 6.53
C PHE A 51 -0.35 19.86 7.20
N PRO A 52 -0.86 20.94 6.58
CA PRO A 52 -1.90 21.77 7.17
C PRO A 52 -3.27 21.09 7.19
N LYS A 53 -3.52 20.13 6.30
CA LYS A 53 -4.75 19.38 6.22
C LYS A 53 -4.48 17.97 5.71
N VAL A 54 -5.07 16.99 6.39
CA VAL A 54 -5.03 15.57 6.01
C VAL A 54 -6.47 15.05 5.91
N THR A 55 -6.80 14.42 4.80
CA THR A 55 -8.11 13.82 4.57
C THR A 55 -7.96 12.33 4.30
N LEU A 56 -8.57 11.50 5.14
CA LEU A 56 -8.68 10.06 4.90
C LEU A 56 -9.82 9.81 3.91
N VAL A 57 -9.52 9.18 2.79
CA VAL A 57 -10.52 8.82 1.77
C VAL A 57 -10.80 7.33 1.87
N CYS A 58 -12.04 6.96 2.13
CA CYS A 58 -12.42 5.57 2.35
C CYS A 58 -13.73 5.21 1.64
N ASP A 59 -13.99 3.91 1.54
CA ASP A 59 -15.28 3.41 1.08
C ASP A 59 -16.37 3.66 2.12
N PRO A 60 -17.65 3.83 1.70
CA PRO A 60 -18.76 4.10 2.60
C PRO A 60 -18.91 3.06 3.73
N GLU A 61 -18.69 1.80 3.44
CA GLU A 61 -18.78 0.69 4.41
C GLU A 61 -17.72 0.74 5.53
N SER A 62 -16.60 1.41 5.27
CA SER A 62 -15.48 1.50 6.20
C SER A 62 -15.42 2.82 6.98
N GLN A 63 -16.29 3.78 6.64
CA GLN A 63 -16.24 5.14 7.18
C GLN A 63 -16.36 5.16 8.71
N ASP A 64 -17.38 4.49 9.26
CA ASP A 64 -17.65 4.51 10.70
C ASP A 64 -16.51 3.90 11.52
N ASP A 65 -15.91 2.81 11.01
CA ASP A 65 -14.82 2.13 11.69
C ASP A 65 -13.55 2.98 11.67
N ILE A 66 -13.25 3.60 10.53
CA ILE A 66 -12.10 4.51 10.37
C ILE A 66 -12.29 5.77 11.21
N GLN A 67 -13.51 6.34 11.27
CA GLN A 67 -13.80 7.49 12.10
C GLN A 67 -13.57 7.19 13.59
N LYS A 68 -14.08 6.05 14.09
CA LYS A 68 -13.86 5.62 15.48
C LYS A 68 -12.37 5.44 15.80
N ALA A 69 -11.61 4.84 14.87
CA ALA A 69 -10.17 4.64 15.03
C ALA A 69 -9.43 5.99 15.04
N LEU A 70 -9.84 6.93 14.19
CA LEU A 70 -9.28 8.28 14.15
C LEU A 70 -9.56 9.03 15.45
N ASP A 71 -10.77 8.96 16.00
CA ASP A 71 -11.12 9.61 17.26
C ASP A 71 -10.32 9.02 18.44
N ALA A 72 -10.10 7.70 18.43
CA ALA A 72 -9.23 7.05 19.41
C ALA A 72 -7.74 7.49 19.25
N TYR A 73 -7.25 7.63 18.01
CA TYR A 73 -5.92 8.17 17.73
C TYR A 73 -5.76 9.59 18.24
N LYS A 74 -6.71 10.49 17.92
CA LYS A 74 -6.71 11.88 18.39
C LYS A 74 -6.71 11.96 19.92
N SER A 75 -7.58 11.20 20.57
CA SER A 75 -7.68 11.17 22.04
C SER A 75 -6.39 10.68 22.69
N ARG A 76 -5.73 9.66 22.13
CA ARG A 76 -4.47 9.13 22.63
C ARG A 76 -3.35 10.17 22.47
N LYS A 77 -3.22 10.80 21.30
CA LYS A 77 -2.24 11.86 21.06
C LYS A 77 -2.38 13.02 22.05
N ILE A 78 -3.62 13.48 22.28
CA ILE A 78 -3.88 14.53 23.25
C ILE A 78 -3.54 14.10 24.68
N SER A 79 -3.85 12.85 25.07
CA SER A 79 -3.52 12.33 26.40
C SER A 79 -2.03 12.12 26.63
N GLU A 80 -1.27 11.71 25.62
CA GLU A 80 0.20 11.59 25.70
C GLU A 80 0.87 12.94 25.95
N LEU A 81 0.35 14.01 25.32
CA LEU A 81 0.82 15.39 25.54
C LEU A 81 0.49 15.89 26.95
N ALA A 82 -0.72 15.61 27.45
CA ALA A 82 -1.12 16.03 28.79
C ALA A 82 -0.31 15.34 29.92
N GLY A 83 0.28 14.16 29.64
CA GLY A 83 1.14 13.44 30.59
C GLY A 83 2.63 13.87 30.63
N ASN A 84 3.12 14.55 29.60
CA ASN A 84 4.55 14.82 29.39
C ASN A 84 4.96 16.29 29.59
N SER A 85 4.37 17.01 30.57
CA SER A 85 4.76 18.39 30.97
C SER A 85 4.08 19.57 30.23
N SER A 86 4.07 20.65 30.95
CA SER A 86 3.46 21.96 30.89
C SER A 86 3.45 22.78 29.58
N ASP A 87 4.01 22.31 28.50
CA ASP A 87 3.93 22.94 27.19
C ASP A 87 3.20 22.00 26.24
N LEU A 88 1.90 22.22 26.10
CA LEU A 88 1.09 21.65 25.02
C LEU A 88 1.75 22.11 23.71
N ASP A 89 2.32 21.17 22.96
CA ASP A 89 2.76 21.47 21.58
C ASP A 89 1.52 21.80 20.76
N ASP A 90 1.21 23.10 20.66
CA ASP A 90 0.05 23.64 19.92
C ASP A 90 -0.03 23.05 18.51
N ASN A 91 1.11 22.70 17.92
CA ASN A 91 1.20 22.09 16.60
C ASN A 91 0.55 20.71 16.52
N THR A 92 0.72 19.84 17.54
CA THR A 92 0.15 18.48 17.53
C THR A 92 -1.36 18.51 17.74
N VAL A 93 -1.87 19.41 18.57
CA VAL A 93 -3.31 19.62 18.75
C VAL A 93 -3.93 20.14 17.47
N GLN A 94 -3.33 21.14 16.84
CA GLN A 94 -3.77 21.71 15.57
C GLN A 94 -3.75 20.66 14.46
N PHE A 95 -2.71 19.80 14.42
CA PHE A 95 -2.63 18.69 13.46
C PHE A 95 -3.77 17.69 13.67
N ALA A 96 -4.03 17.26 14.91
CA ALA A 96 -5.12 16.31 15.22
C ALA A 96 -6.50 16.86 14.79
N GLU A 97 -6.73 18.17 14.94
CA GLU A 97 -7.96 18.82 14.48
C GLU A 97 -8.04 18.93 12.95
N SER A 98 -6.89 18.99 12.26
CA SER A 98 -6.83 19.12 10.80
C SER A 98 -7.14 17.84 10.03
N ILE A 99 -7.35 16.71 10.71
CA ILE A 99 -7.59 15.41 10.08
C ILE A 99 -9.09 15.18 9.94
N ASP A 100 -9.54 14.96 8.70
CA ASP A 100 -10.93 14.66 8.33
C ASP A 100 -11.06 13.28 7.68
N VAL A 101 -12.26 12.69 7.71
CA VAL A 101 -12.61 11.47 6.97
C VAL A 101 -13.68 11.81 5.93
N ILE A 102 -13.45 11.40 4.69
CA ILE A 102 -14.41 11.54 3.60
C ILE A 102 -14.70 10.16 3.01
N SER A 103 -15.98 9.86 2.87
CA SER A 103 -16.45 8.68 2.17
C SER A 103 -16.58 9.01 0.68
N LEU A 104 -15.94 8.20 -0.15
CA LEU A 104 -16.02 8.30 -1.60
C LEU A 104 -16.18 6.89 -2.19
N PRO A 105 -17.31 6.60 -2.85
CA PRO A 105 -17.48 5.34 -3.56
C PRO A 105 -16.63 5.37 -4.82
N ALA A 106 -15.35 5.03 -4.69
CA ALA A 106 -14.39 5.05 -5.77
C ALA A 106 -13.85 3.63 -6.03
N PRO A 107 -14.18 3.00 -7.16
CA PRO A 107 -13.70 1.67 -7.49
C PRO A 107 -12.19 1.64 -7.70
N THR A 108 -11.58 2.78 -8.05
CA THR A 108 -10.14 2.90 -8.26
C THR A 108 -9.54 4.15 -7.60
N ASN A 109 -8.25 4.09 -7.31
CA ASN A 109 -7.50 5.26 -6.82
C ASN A 109 -7.37 6.37 -7.88
N GLY A 110 -7.53 6.05 -9.17
CA GLY A 110 -7.54 7.05 -10.25
C GLY A 110 -8.76 7.97 -10.16
N LEU A 111 -9.93 7.43 -9.81
CA LEU A 111 -11.13 8.23 -9.59
C LEU A 111 -10.96 9.21 -8.42
N VAL A 112 -10.23 8.82 -7.37
CA VAL A 112 -9.94 9.74 -6.26
C VAL A 112 -9.13 10.94 -6.74
N LEU A 113 -8.13 10.75 -7.62
CA LEU A 113 -7.39 11.86 -8.22
C LEU A 113 -8.32 12.82 -8.97
N GLN A 114 -9.24 12.30 -9.78
CA GLN A 114 -10.22 13.11 -10.49
C GLN A 114 -11.08 13.95 -9.52
N HIS A 115 -11.57 13.35 -8.44
CA HIS A 115 -12.35 14.04 -7.43
C HIS A 115 -11.57 15.14 -6.72
N VAL A 116 -10.32 14.87 -6.35
CA VAL A 116 -9.42 15.84 -5.71
C VAL A 116 -9.23 17.05 -6.60
N VAL A 117 -8.99 16.83 -7.90
CA VAL A 117 -8.67 17.91 -8.85
C VAL A 117 -9.92 18.65 -9.32
N LYS A 118 -10.99 17.93 -9.73
CA LYS A 118 -12.17 18.55 -10.34
C LYS A 118 -13.23 19.05 -9.35
N LYS A 119 -13.44 18.36 -8.21
CA LYS A 119 -14.56 18.66 -7.29
C LYS A 119 -14.23 19.66 -6.16
N ALA A 120 -13.24 20.53 -6.37
CA ALA A 120 -12.88 21.58 -5.42
C ALA A 120 -12.51 21.11 -4.00
N LEU A 121 -12.22 19.80 -3.79
CA LEU A 121 -11.73 19.28 -2.51
C LEU A 121 -10.37 19.88 -2.15
N LEU A 122 -9.64 20.34 -3.15
CA LEU A 122 -8.31 20.91 -3.00
C LEU A 122 -8.30 22.36 -2.48
N LYS A 123 -9.39 23.12 -2.67
CA LYS A 123 -9.40 24.53 -2.25
C LYS A 123 -9.30 24.66 -0.72
N PRO A 124 -8.50 25.58 -0.18
CA PRO A 124 -7.76 26.67 -0.85
C PRO A 124 -6.35 26.29 -1.34
N TYR A 125 -5.94 25.05 -1.26
CA TYR A 125 -4.59 24.58 -1.59
C TYR A 125 -4.43 24.41 -3.11
N GLN A 126 -3.21 24.62 -3.61
CA GLN A 126 -2.85 24.39 -5.01
C GLN A 126 -2.22 23.01 -5.19
N HIS A 127 -1.39 22.60 -4.24
CA HIS A 127 -0.66 21.35 -4.29
C HIS A 127 -1.32 20.28 -3.41
N PHE A 128 -1.21 19.02 -3.81
CA PHE A 128 -1.72 17.91 -3.05
C PHE A 128 -0.71 16.77 -2.95
N ALA A 129 -0.89 15.93 -1.94
CA ALA A 129 -0.19 14.67 -1.80
C ALA A 129 -1.21 13.52 -1.70
N LEU A 130 -1.10 12.53 -2.58
CA LEU A 130 -1.82 11.27 -2.48
C LEU A 130 -0.91 10.25 -1.83
N LEU A 131 -1.34 9.69 -0.73
CA LEU A 131 -0.59 8.72 0.07
C LEU A 131 -1.40 7.44 0.23
N PRO A 132 -0.81 6.24 0.13
CA PRO A 132 -1.49 5.01 0.53
C PRO A 132 -1.55 4.90 2.05
N CYS A 133 -2.54 4.20 2.61
CA CYS A 133 -2.67 3.99 4.06
C CYS A 133 -1.75 2.89 4.62
N ASP A 134 -0.99 2.20 3.77
CA ASP A 134 -0.31 0.94 4.04
C ASP A 134 1.21 1.01 4.00
N PHE A 135 1.81 2.20 3.99
CA PHE A 135 3.26 2.32 4.02
C PHE A 135 3.81 2.59 5.42
N ILE A 136 4.98 2.03 5.68
CA ILE A 136 5.77 2.23 6.88
C ILE A 136 7.18 2.58 6.44
N THR A 137 7.69 3.71 6.91
CA THR A 137 9.01 4.22 6.51
C THR A 137 9.68 5.01 7.62
N ASP A 138 10.99 5.00 7.64
CA ASP A 138 11.82 5.92 8.41
C ASP A 138 12.30 7.13 7.59
N LEU A 139 11.93 7.20 6.29
CA LEU A 139 12.25 8.33 5.43
C LEU A 139 11.60 9.61 5.97
N PRO A 140 12.37 10.66 6.26
CA PRO A 140 11.81 11.94 6.64
C PRO A 140 10.94 12.51 5.51
N PRO A 141 9.72 13.01 5.81
CA PRO A 141 8.83 13.55 4.79
C PRO A 141 9.43 14.74 4.03
N GLN A 142 10.32 15.47 4.67
CA GLN A 142 11.03 16.62 4.08
C GLN A 142 11.78 16.24 2.80
N VAL A 143 12.31 15.01 2.70
CA VAL A 143 13.00 14.52 1.49
C VAL A 143 12.07 14.55 0.29
N LEU A 144 10.82 14.07 0.44
CA LEU A 144 9.84 14.08 -0.64
C LEU A 144 9.35 15.51 -0.96
N ILE A 145 9.16 16.33 0.07
CA ILE A 145 8.71 17.72 -0.07
C ILE A 145 9.78 18.56 -0.79
N GLU A 146 11.05 18.42 -0.41
CA GLU A 146 12.16 19.12 -1.05
C GLU A 146 12.34 18.64 -2.51
N ALA A 147 12.29 17.34 -2.77
CA ALA A 147 12.33 16.82 -4.12
C ALA A 147 11.17 17.35 -5.00
N TYR A 148 9.97 17.49 -4.42
CA TYR A 148 8.86 18.11 -5.13
C TYR A 148 9.07 19.61 -5.38
N ARG A 149 9.65 20.33 -4.45
CA ARG A 149 9.94 21.78 -4.59
C ARG A 149 11.05 22.06 -5.60
N SER A 150 12.06 21.17 -5.66
CA SER A 150 13.18 21.27 -6.60
C SER A 150 12.86 20.78 -8.01
N ARG A 151 11.63 20.25 -8.25
CA ARG A 151 11.22 19.73 -9.56
C ARG A 151 11.31 20.81 -10.64
N GLN A 152 11.40 20.37 -11.88
CA GLN A 152 11.37 21.27 -13.02
C GLN A 152 10.02 21.99 -13.15
N ASP A 153 10.03 23.19 -13.70
CA ASP A 153 8.81 23.97 -13.93
C ASP A 153 7.84 23.25 -14.89
N SER A 154 8.34 22.35 -15.75
CA SER A 154 7.53 21.50 -16.61
C SER A 154 6.81 20.38 -15.86
N ASP A 155 7.28 19.98 -14.67
CA ASP A 155 6.72 18.84 -13.95
C ASP A 155 5.37 19.17 -13.32
N VAL A 156 4.36 18.38 -13.65
CA VAL A 156 3.01 18.48 -13.08
C VAL A 156 2.89 17.77 -11.74
N GLY A 157 3.84 16.89 -11.43
CA GLY A 157 3.87 16.15 -10.17
C GLY A 157 5.14 15.33 -10.03
N LEU A 158 5.28 14.69 -8.87
CA LEU A 158 6.38 13.80 -8.52
C LEU A 158 5.82 12.41 -8.18
N ALA A 159 6.22 11.40 -8.94
CA ALA A 159 5.91 9.99 -8.68
C ALA A 159 7.05 9.35 -7.88
N VAL A 160 6.71 8.58 -6.84
CA VAL A 160 7.70 7.96 -5.96
C VAL A 160 7.68 6.44 -6.13
N SER A 161 8.86 5.85 -6.29
CA SER A 161 9.08 4.41 -6.32
C SER A 161 10.12 3.99 -5.29
N TYR A 162 10.12 2.71 -4.93
CA TYR A 162 11.04 2.16 -3.94
C TYR A 162 11.56 0.79 -4.37
N ARG A 163 12.67 0.34 -3.79
CA ARG A 163 13.19 -1.00 -3.95
C ARG A 163 12.77 -1.88 -2.78
N ASN A 164 12.46 -3.14 -3.06
CA ASN A 164 12.17 -4.08 -1.99
C ASN A 164 13.43 -4.35 -1.17
N GLN A 165 13.35 -4.12 0.14
CA GLN A 165 14.42 -4.38 1.10
C GLN A 165 14.10 -5.55 2.03
N LEU A 166 12.93 -6.19 1.85
CA LEU A 166 12.52 -7.31 2.68
C LEU A 166 13.14 -8.61 2.18
N GLU A 167 13.63 -9.42 3.11
CA GLU A 167 14.15 -10.77 2.86
C GLU A 167 12.98 -11.77 2.72
N ILE A 168 12.18 -11.62 1.68
CA ILE A 168 11.08 -12.54 1.39
C ILE A 168 11.54 -13.54 0.34
N GLU A 169 11.57 -14.83 0.71
CA GLU A 169 11.86 -15.91 -0.26
C GLU A 169 10.67 -16.11 -1.21
N ASP A 170 10.74 -15.49 -2.37
CA ASP A 170 9.74 -15.61 -3.43
C ASP A 170 10.13 -16.67 -4.46
N LYS A 171 10.20 -17.95 -4.03
CA LYS A 171 10.55 -19.05 -4.94
C LYS A 171 9.35 -19.64 -5.70
N LYS A 172 8.13 -19.47 -5.18
CA LYS A 172 6.92 -20.11 -5.72
C LYS A 172 5.73 -19.18 -5.94
N HIS A 173 5.65 -18.09 -5.19
CA HIS A 173 4.56 -17.14 -5.24
C HIS A 173 5.09 -15.79 -5.72
N ARG A 174 4.48 -15.22 -6.75
CA ARG A 174 4.83 -13.87 -7.24
C ARG A 174 4.32 -12.83 -6.24
N ILE A 175 5.01 -12.70 -5.09
CA ILE A 175 4.64 -11.78 -4.00
C ILE A 175 4.72 -10.34 -4.49
N PHE A 176 5.71 -10.04 -5.30
CA PHE A 176 5.86 -8.74 -5.93
C PHE A 176 5.59 -8.84 -7.43
N PRO A 177 4.68 -8.01 -7.98
CA PRO A 177 4.42 -7.99 -9.41
C PRO A 177 5.65 -7.49 -10.15
N LYS A 178 6.00 -8.13 -11.27
CA LYS A 178 7.10 -7.73 -12.15
C LYS A 178 6.64 -6.59 -13.07
N ASN A 179 6.50 -5.42 -12.52
CA ASN A 179 6.14 -4.24 -13.29
C ASN A 179 7.40 -3.61 -13.92
N PHE A 180 7.21 -2.99 -15.06
CA PHE A 180 8.28 -2.30 -15.77
C PHE A 180 8.08 -0.79 -15.60
N THR A 181 9.01 -0.14 -14.93
CA THR A 181 9.03 1.32 -14.80
C THR A 181 10.10 1.87 -15.73
N VAL A 182 9.73 2.80 -16.59
CA VAL A 182 10.62 3.46 -17.55
C VAL A 182 10.84 4.90 -17.10
N PHE A 183 12.08 5.27 -16.92
CA PHE A 183 12.47 6.62 -16.48
C PHE A 183 13.80 7.03 -17.13
N THR A 184 14.11 8.30 -17.07
CA THR A 184 15.39 8.86 -17.52
C THR A 184 15.99 9.71 -16.43
N ASP A 185 17.30 9.63 -16.28
CA ASP A 185 18.05 10.53 -15.42
C ASP A 185 18.37 11.82 -16.19
N LEU A 186 18.15 12.95 -15.56
CA LEU A 186 18.40 14.27 -16.13
C LEU A 186 19.79 14.76 -15.75
N PRO A 187 20.38 15.68 -16.52
CA PRO A 187 21.74 16.17 -16.27
C PRO A 187 21.91 16.87 -14.91
N ASN A 188 20.82 17.37 -14.33
CA ASN A 188 20.81 18.02 -13.01
C ASN A 188 20.77 17.03 -11.83
N GLY A 189 20.71 15.72 -12.11
CA GLY A 189 20.62 14.67 -11.10
C GLY A 189 19.20 14.28 -10.70
N ASP A 190 18.17 14.95 -11.23
CA ASP A 190 16.78 14.57 -11.08
C ASP A 190 16.43 13.42 -12.05
N ALA A 191 15.34 12.73 -11.81
CA ALA A 191 14.83 11.73 -12.73
C ALA A 191 13.40 12.07 -13.18
N GLN A 192 13.04 11.60 -14.35
CA GLN A 192 11.73 11.82 -14.96
C GLN A 192 11.09 10.48 -15.33
N MET A 193 9.82 10.29 -14.96
CA MET A 193 9.05 9.13 -15.36
C MET A 193 8.63 9.27 -16.83
N LEU A 194 8.82 8.21 -17.61
CA LEU A 194 8.46 8.19 -19.03
C LEU A 194 7.29 7.26 -19.31
N ASP A 195 7.30 6.07 -18.68
CA ASP A 195 6.28 5.06 -18.92
C ASP A 195 6.17 4.05 -17.77
N TYR A 196 5.10 3.28 -17.75
CA TYR A 196 4.88 2.19 -16.81
C TYR A 196 4.05 1.09 -17.45
N TYR A 197 4.48 -0.16 -17.29
CA TYR A 197 3.75 -1.34 -17.76
C TYR A 197 3.53 -2.29 -16.59
N SER A 198 2.28 -2.67 -16.36
CA SER A 198 1.97 -3.67 -15.34
C SER A 198 2.40 -5.07 -15.79
N ALA A 199 2.65 -5.96 -14.84
CA ALA A 199 2.93 -7.36 -15.13
C ALA A 199 1.78 -8.00 -15.93
N GLU A 200 0.54 -7.66 -15.59
CA GLU A 200 -0.69 -8.15 -16.23
C GLU A 200 -0.75 -7.72 -17.70
N ASP A 201 -0.50 -6.43 -18.00
CA ASP A 201 -0.48 -5.90 -19.37
C ASP A 201 0.58 -6.63 -20.23
N VAL A 202 1.76 -6.88 -19.66
CA VAL A 202 2.84 -7.57 -20.38
C VAL A 202 2.55 -9.07 -20.54
N GLU A 203 1.94 -9.73 -19.55
CA GLU A 203 1.53 -11.14 -19.65
C GLU A 203 0.41 -11.32 -20.67
N PHE A 204 -0.54 -10.40 -20.74
CA PHE A 204 -1.62 -10.43 -21.72
C PHE A 204 -1.11 -10.27 -23.14
N HIS A 205 -0.31 -9.23 -23.41
CA HIS A 205 0.22 -8.97 -24.74
C HIS A 205 1.42 -9.85 -25.11
N LYS A 206 1.98 -10.61 -24.16
CA LYS A 206 3.21 -11.42 -24.32
C LYS A 206 4.38 -10.63 -24.94
N ALA A 207 4.34 -9.30 -24.81
CA ALA A 207 5.30 -8.39 -25.39
C ALA A 207 5.44 -7.13 -24.54
N PHE A 208 6.64 -6.59 -24.52
CA PHE A 208 6.95 -5.28 -23.98
C PHE A 208 7.23 -4.33 -25.15
N LYS A 209 6.36 -3.34 -25.34
CA LYS A 209 6.45 -2.41 -26.48
C LYS A 209 7.06 -1.08 -26.04
N ILE A 210 8.27 -0.79 -26.49
CA ILE A 210 8.88 0.54 -26.33
C ILE A 210 8.63 1.34 -27.61
N ARG A 211 8.07 2.55 -27.47
CA ARG A 211 7.78 3.40 -28.61
C ARG A 211 9.02 4.15 -29.08
N THR A 212 9.24 4.19 -30.37
CA THR A 212 10.41 4.82 -30.99
C THR A 212 10.52 6.32 -30.65
N GLN A 213 9.40 7.02 -30.61
CA GLN A 213 9.34 8.45 -30.23
C GLN A 213 9.92 8.71 -28.83
N MET A 214 9.62 7.83 -27.85
CA MET A 214 10.17 7.93 -26.50
C MET A 214 11.70 7.79 -26.53
N VAL A 215 12.22 6.80 -27.27
CA VAL A 215 13.67 6.54 -27.34
C VAL A 215 14.39 7.69 -28.06
N TRP A 216 13.79 8.29 -29.06
CA TRP A 216 14.39 9.45 -29.75
C TRP A 216 14.47 10.69 -28.86
N ASN A 217 13.41 10.95 -28.08
CA ASN A 217 13.39 12.10 -27.19
C ASN A 217 14.23 11.86 -25.92
N TYR A 218 14.34 10.60 -25.47
CA TYR A 218 15.04 10.21 -24.25
C TYR A 218 15.97 9.00 -24.50
N PRO A 219 17.11 9.21 -25.17
CA PRO A 219 18.01 8.11 -25.58
C PRO A 219 18.64 7.38 -24.39
N ASN A 220 18.74 8.02 -23.22
CA ASN A 220 19.29 7.44 -21.99
C ASN A 220 18.22 6.85 -21.07
N SER A 221 17.04 6.49 -21.62
CA SER A 221 15.98 5.92 -20.81
C SER A 221 16.36 4.55 -20.23
N THR A 222 16.01 4.34 -18.98
CA THR A 222 16.26 3.12 -18.21
C THR A 222 14.94 2.40 -17.95
N VAL A 223 14.92 1.08 -18.16
CA VAL A 223 13.80 0.20 -17.83
C VAL A 223 14.16 -0.61 -16.59
N SER A 224 13.39 -0.47 -15.52
CA SER A 224 13.62 -1.20 -14.28
C SER A 224 12.48 -2.16 -13.97
N LEU A 225 12.86 -3.39 -13.58
CA LEU A 225 11.98 -4.44 -13.05
C LEU A 225 12.03 -4.54 -11.52
N THR A 226 12.99 -3.86 -10.89
CA THR A 226 13.22 -3.96 -9.44
C THR A 226 12.53 -2.85 -8.65
N LEU A 227 12.04 -1.84 -9.35
CA LEU A 227 11.32 -0.72 -8.74
C LEU A 227 9.85 -1.08 -8.52
N LEU A 228 9.40 -0.86 -7.30
CA LEU A 228 8.01 -1.03 -6.89
C LEU A 228 7.34 0.33 -6.76
N ASN A 229 6.08 0.40 -7.18
CA ASN A 229 5.28 1.61 -7.05
C ASN A 229 4.90 1.85 -5.58
N SER A 230 5.29 3.00 -5.03
CA SER A 230 4.91 3.39 -3.67
C SER A 230 3.45 3.83 -3.55
N SER A 231 2.79 4.17 -4.65
CA SER A 231 1.50 4.89 -4.71
C SER A 231 1.51 6.24 -3.99
N ILE A 232 2.68 6.82 -3.79
CA ILE A 232 2.84 8.20 -3.34
C ILE A 232 2.96 9.07 -4.58
N PHE A 233 2.13 10.09 -4.65
CA PHE A 233 2.15 11.08 -5.73
C PHE A 233 1.90 12.47 -5.17
N LEU A 234 2.81 13.38 -5.42
CA LEU A 234 2.66 14.80 -5.10
C LEU A 234 2.36 15.54 -6.40
N GLY A 235 1.33 16.38 -6.45
CA GLY A 235 0.89 16.99 -7.69
C GLY A 235 0.48 18.45 -7.55
N ASP A 236 0.55 19.18 -8.69
CA ASP A 236 -0.03 20.50 -8.84
C ASP A 236 -1.45 20.35 -9.38
N GLY A 237 -2.44 20.60 -8.52
CA GLY A 237 -3.83 20.40 -8.84
C GLY A 237 -4.32 21.29 -9.97
N LYS A 238 -3.81 22.53 -10.09
CA LYS A 238 -4.20 23.46 -11.15
C LYS A 238 -3.72 22.96 -12.52
N ARG A 239 -2.44 22.60 -12.62
CA ARG A 239 -1.87 22.13 -13.90
C ARG A 239 -2.48 20.79 -14.34
N ILE A 240 -2.73 19.88 -13.39
CA ILE A 240 -3.39 18.62 -13.73
C ILE A 240 -4.83 18.89 -14.18
N ALA A 241 -5.57 19.80 -13.53
CA ALA A 241 -6.92 20.16 -13.97
C ALA A 241 -6.92 20.70 -15.40
N GLU A 242 -6.01 21.60 -15.74
CA GLU A 242 -5.85 22.14 -17.10
C GLU A 242 -5.60 21.01 -18.11
N ILE A 243 -4.72 20.05 -17.80
CA ILE A 243 -4.45 18.89 -18.67
C ILE A 243 -5.69 18.01 -18.85
N LEU A 244 -6.44 17.75 -17.77
CA LEU A 244 -7.64 16.93 -17.84
C LEU A 244 -8.75 17.63 -18.64
N ASP A 245 -8.86 18.95 -18.54
CA ASP A 245 -9.85 19.73 -19.25
C ASP A 245 -9.50 19.89 -20.75
N ASP A 246 -8.24 20.02 -21.10
CA ASP A 246 -7.77 20.06 -22.49
C ASP A 246 -7.99 18.72 -23.21
N ASN A 247 -8.02 17.61 -22.48
CA ASN A 247 -8.14 16.26 -23.05
C ASN A 247 -9.39 15.53 -22.53
N GLN A 248 -10.53 16.20 -22.46
CA GLN A 248 -11.78 15.62 -21.94
C GLN A 248 -12.26 14.38 -22.71
N HIS A 249 -11.95 14.28 -24.01
CA HIS A 249 -12.28 13.12 -24.81
C HIS A 249 -11.58 11.83 -24.34
N LYS A 250 -10.37 11.94 -23.78
CA LYS A 250 -9.61 10.82 -23.23
C LYS A 250 -9.94 10.61 -21.75
N PHE A 251 -9.95 11.66 -20.93
CA PHE A 251 -10.13 11.60 -19.48
C PHE A 251 -11.61 11.66 -19.07
N THR A 252 -12.36 10.66 -19.50
CA THR A 252 -13.80 10.50 -19.18
C THR A 252 -13.98 9.89 -17.78
N ASP A 253 -15.20 9.91 -17.24
CA ASP A 253 -15.49 9.24 -15.96
C ASP A 253 -15.27 7.72 -16.06
N ALA A 254 -15.60 7.11 -17.20
CA ALA A 254 -15.33 5.70 -17.47
C ALA A 254 -13.83 5.37 -17.44
N TYR A 255 -12.98 6.25 -17.95
CA TYR A 255 -11.53 6.12 -17.89
C TYR A 255 -11.04 6.01 -16.42
N PHE A 256 -11.48 6.93 -15.54
CA PHE A 256 -11.05 6.94 -14.14
C PHE A 256 -11.65 5.80 -13.31
N ASN A 257 -12.85 5.33 -13.65
CA ASN A 257 -13.49 4.20 -12.96
C ASN A 257 -12.70 2.90 -13.12
N ASN A 258 -12.03 2.72 -14.25
CA ASN A 258 -11.34 1.48 -14.62
C ASN A 258 -9.82 1.54 -14.42
N ARG A 259 -9.24 2.70 -14.10
CA ARG A 259 -7.77 2.85 -14.08
C ARG A 259 -7.22 3.17 -12.70
N PRO A 260 -6.24 2.40 -12.22
CA PRO A 260 -5.51 2.72 -10.99
C PRO A 260 -4.65 3.97 -11.18
N LEU A 261 -4.36 4.67 -10.08
CA LEU A 261 -3.58 5.91 -10.05
C LEU A 261 -2.28 5.85 -10.87
N ILE A 262 -1.54 4.75 -10.80
CA ILE A 262 -0.27 4.61 -11.53
C ILE A 262 -0.47 4.64 -13.06
N LYS A 263 -1.57 4.07 -13.59
CA LYS A 263 -1.89 4.13 -15.01
C LYS A 263 -2.28 5.56 -15.43
N VAL A 264 -2.93 6.32 -14.55
CA VAL A 264 -3.22 7.75 -14.79
C VAL A 264 -1.93 8.57 -14.80
N ILE A 265 -1.04 8.36 -13.83
CA ILE A 265 0.28 9.01 -13.78
C ILE A 265 1.09 8.66 -15.03
N ARG A 266 1.07 7.39 -15.47
CA ARG A 266 1.68 6.94 -16.72
C ARG A 266 1.19 7.75 -17.92
N ASP A 267 -0.11 7.94 -18.03
CA ASP A 267 -0.71 8.63 -19.18
C ASP A 267 -0.39 10.13 -19.16
N LEU A 268 -0.21 10.72 -17.98
CA LEU A 268 0.36 12.06 -17.84
C LEU A 268 1.84 12.10 -18.26
N ALA A 269 2.63 11.10 -17.87
CA ALA A 269 4.06 11.00 -18.19
C ALA A 269 4.32 10.72 -19.69
N ARG A 270 3.37 10.11 -20.39
CA ARG A 270 3.44 9.84 -21.84
C ARG A 270 3.21 11.09 -22.69
N LYS A 271 2.43 12.05 -22.18
CA LYS A 271 2.02 13.23 -22.95
C LYS A 271 3.19 14.00 -23.60
N PRO A 272 4.32 14.28 -22.91
CA PRO A 272 5.44 15.05 -23.48
C PRO A 272 6.07 14.43 -24.72
N TRP A 273 6.16 13.11 -24.80
CA TRP A 273 6.80 12.43 -25.93
C TRP A 273 5.80 11.89 -26.97
N GLN A 274 4.49 11.94 -26.68
CA GLN A 274 3.43 11.64 -27.63
C GLN A 274 2.92 12.87 -28.36
N SER A 275 3.13 14.08 -27.83
CA SER A 275 2.67 15.33 -28.42
C SER A 275 3.85 16.25 -28.75
N VAL A 276 3.60 17.26 -29.56
CA VAL A 276 4.61 18.29 -29.93
C VAL A 276 4.97 19.20 -28.73
N SER A 277 4.07 19.30 -27.75
CA SER A 277 4.26 20.13 -26.56
C SER A 277 4.93 19.32 -25.44
N HIS A 278 6.12 19.72 -25.04
CA HIS A 278 6.91 19.07 -23.97
C HIS A 278 6.62 19.64 -22.56
N ASP A 279 5.51 20.35 -22.37
CA ASP A 279 5.30 21.21 -21.19
C ASP A 279 4.67 20.51 -19.95
N SER A 280 4.51 19.19 -19.96
CA SER A 280 3.76 18.48 -18.91
C SER A 280 4.44 17.19 -18.50
N THR A 281 5.64 17.27 -17.94
CA THR A 281 6.43 16.12 -17.51
C THR A 281 6.02 15.64 -16.11
N VAL A 282 6.43 14.42 -15.73
CA VAL A 282 6.25 13.87 -14.37
C VAL A 282 7.62 13.57 -13.79
N GLY A 283 7.98 14.26 -12.72
CA GLY A 283 9.19 13.99 -11.96
C GLY A 283 9.15 12.59 -11.34
N PHE A 284 10.30 11.99 -11.15
CA PHE A 284 10.43 10.64 -10.62
C PHE A 284 11.46 10.59 -9.50
N LEU A 285 11.10 9.95 -8.38
CA LEU A 285 12.01 9.76 -7.26
C LEU A 285 12.05 8.29 -6.85
N VAL A 286 13.24 7.75 -6.71
CA VAL A 286 13.46 6.45 -6.07
C VAL A 286 13.87 6.66 -4.63
N VAL A 287 13.13 6.06 -3.69
CA VAL A 287 13.48 6.12 -2.26
C VAL A 287 14.91 5.61 -2.07
N PRO A 288 15.78 6.37 -1.37
CA PRO A 288 17.15 5.97 -1.12
C PRO A 288 17.23 4.64 -0.36
N GLU A 289 18.20 3.78 -0.69
CA GLU A 289 18.38 2.47 -0.05
C GLU A 289 18.73 2.55 1.44
N VAL A 290 19.20 3.71 1.90
CA VAL A 290 19.50 3.95 3.32
C VAL A 290 18.22 4.03 4.15
N ALA A 291 17.11 4.51 3.56
CA ALA A 291 15.82 4.60 4.23
C ALA A 291 15.03 3.29 4.04
N SER A 292 14.42 2.81 5.10
CA SER A 292 13.48 1.69 5.01
C SER A 292 12.14 2.18 4.46
N PHE A 293 11.60 1.46 3.49
CA PHE A 293 10.26 1.72 2.95
C PHE A 293 9.57 0.39 2.65
N VAL A 294 8.45 0.17 3.31
CA VAL A 294 7.66 -1.05 3.18
C VAL A 294 6.21 -0.69 2.93
N ARG A 295 5.58 -1.36 1.97
CA ARG A 295 4.14 -1.28 1.71
C ARG A 295 3.45 -2.57 2.06
N SER A 296 2.70 -2.59 3.17
CA SER A 296 1.97 -3.77 3.67
C SER A 296 0.68 -4.01 2.88
N ASN A 297 0.79 -4.20 1.56
CA ASN A 297 -0.35 -4.37 0.67
C ASN A 297 -0.74 -5.82 0.38
N ASN A 298 0.06 -6.80 0.81
CA ASN A 298 -0.24 -8.23 0.73
C ASN A 298 0.14 -8.96 2.02
N LEU A 299 -0.38 -10.17 2.22
CA LEU A 299 -0.22 -10.92 3.47
C LEU A 299 1.24 -11.28 3.80
N PRO A 300 2.06 -11.77 2.85
CA PRO A 300 3.47 -12.04 3.14
C PRO A 300 4.25 -10.78 3.55
N VAL A 301 3.98 -9.65 2.91
CA VAL A 301 4.64 -8.38 3.25
C VAL A 301 4.15 -7.85 4.59
N LEU A 302 2.85 -7.98 4.91
CA LEU A 302 2.30 -7.63 6.22
C LEU A 302 3.01 -8.42 7.34
N LEU A 303 3.24 -9.71 7.13
CA LEU A 303 3.93 -10.58 8.08
C LEU A 303 5.39 -10.15 8.27
N GLU A 304 6.10 -9.85 7.20
CA GLU A 304 7.50 -9.42 7.28
C GLU A 304 7.65 -7.98 7.81
N ALA A 305 6.73 -7.07 7.49
CA ALA A 305 6.69 -5.72 8.08
C ALA A 305 6.58 -5.78 9.62
N ASN A 306 5.72 -6.65 10.14
CA ASN A 306 5.62 -6.89 11.58
C ASN A 306 6.95 -7.39 12.19
N ARG A 307 7.62 -8.33 11.51
CA ARG A 307 8.91 -8.86 11.96
C ARG A 307 10.02 -7.82 11.95
N GLN A 308 10.06 -7.01 10.88
CA GLN A 308 11.04 -5.94 10.78
C GLN A 308 10.85 -4.90 11.89
N TYR A 309 9.61 -4.52 12.16
CA TYR A 309 9.31 -3.61 13.27
C TYR A 309 9.74 -4.19 14.63
N LEU A 310 9.44 -5.46 14.89
CA LEU A 310 9.85 -6.14 16.12
C LEU A 310 11.39 -6.23 16.25
N LYS A 311 12.11 -6.46 15.14
CA LYS A 311 13.59 -6.45 15.15
C LYS A 311 14.14 -5.07 15.53
N LEU A 312 13.56 -4.00 15.00
CA LEU A 312 13.94 -2.60 15.34
C LEU A 312 13.67 -2.32 16.81
N GLN A 313 12.46 -2.62 17.29
CA GLN A 313 12.09 -2.45 18.69
C GLN A 313 12.97 -3.27 19.66
N ALA A 314 13.35 -4.49 19.29
CA ALA A 314 14.25 -5.31 20.08
C ALA A 314 15.66 -4.72 20.18
N ARG A 315 16.15 -4.05 19.12
CA ARG A 315 17.43 -3.33 19.13
C ARG A 315 17.40 -2.13 20.08
N ASP A 316 16.31 -1.35 20.02
CA ASP A 316 16.12 -0.17 20.87
C ASP A 316 16.00 -0.56 22.37
N ASN A 317 15.46 -1.74 22.65
CA ASN A 317 15.31 -2.29 24.00
C ASN A 317 16.50 -3.12 24.49
N ALA A 318 17.52 -3.35 23.68
CA ALA A 318 18.67 -4.21 24.01
C ALA A 318 19.47 -3.76 25.25
N GLY A 319 19.32 -2.50 25.68
CA GLY A 319 19.96 -1.94 26.88
C GLY A 319 19.13 -2.07 28.16
N LYS A 320 17.88 -2.55 28.12
CA LYS A 320 17.03 -2.67 29.31
C LYS A 320 17.22 -4.04 29.99
N PRO A 321 17.38 -4.11 31.33
CA PRO A 321 17.54 -5.38 32.04
C PRO A 321 16.29 -6.25 31.86
N ALA A 322 16.49 -7.48 31.37
CA ALA A 322 15.43 -8.46 31.26
C ALA A 322 14.89 -8.84 32.65
N ALA A 323 13.58 -8.83 32.82
CA ALA A 323 12.96 -9.28 34.05
C ALA A 323 13.32 -10.77 34.34
N PRO A 324 13.46 -11.17 35.62
CA PRO A 324 13.78 -12.53 35.97
C PRO A 324 12.73 -13.51 35.44
N LYS A 325 13.17 -14.51 34.67
CA LYS A 325 12.29 -15.51 34.05
C LYS A 325 12.05 -16.67 34.99
N ASP A 326 10.85 -16.80 35.50
CA ASP A 326 10.41 -18.03 36.17
C ASP A 326 10.32 -19.18 35.17
N LYS A 327 10.89 -20.35 35.51
CA LYS A 327 10.93 -21.52 34.62
C LYS A 327 9.56 -22.11 34.27
N THR A 328 8.50 -21.71 34.97
CA THR A 328 7.12 -22.13 34.78
C THR A 328 6.30 -21.10 34.01
N ALA A 329 6.76 -19.85 33.94
CA ALA A 329 6.10 -18.76 33.25
C ALA A 329 6.20 -18.89 31.71
N ALA A 330 5.34 -18.19 31.01
CA ALA A 330 5.42 -18.06 29.55
C ALA A 330 6.75 -17.38 29.16
N ASN A 331 7.39 -17.90 28.13
CA ASN A 331 8.62 -17.34 27.60
C ASN A 331 8.32 -16.43 26.41
N VAL A 332 8.31 -15.13 26.66
CA VAL A 332 8.16 -14.10 25.59
C VAL A 332 9.55 -13.64 25.17
N GLY A 333 9.86 -13.74 23.87
CA GLY A 333 11.12 -13.25 23.30
C GLY A 333 11.23 -11.74 23.37
N ALA A 334 12.45 -11.20 23.32
CA ALA A 334 12.68 -9.75 23.19
C ALA A 334 12.14 -9.19 21.86
N ASP A 335 12.01 -10.06 20.88
CA ASP A 335 11.49 -9.83 19.54
C ASP A 335 10.00 -10.22 19.40
N ALA A 336 9.23 -10.17 20.48
CA ALA A 336 7.81 -10.48 20.49
C ALA A 336 7.02 -9.38 21.21
N LEU A 337 5.82 -9.12 20.72
CA LEU A 337 4.91 -8.16 21.31
C LEU A 337 3.62 -8.86 21.73
N VAL A 338 3.17 -8.59 22.95
CA VAL A 338 1.91 -9.11 23.49
C VAL A 338 1.02 -7.92 23.87
N GLY A 339 -0.20 -7.93 23.35
CA GLY A 339 -1.18 -6.88 23.61
C GLY A 339 -1.80 -6.97 25.01
N ASP A 340 -2.47 -5.89 25.39
CA ASP A 340 -3.09 -5.75 26.71
C ASP A 340 -4.16 -6.79 26.95
N ARG A 341 -4.34 -7.18 28.24
CA ARG A 341 -5.33 -8.16 28.69
C ARG A 341 -5.22 -9.55 28.06
N THR A 342 -4.06 -9.88 27.45
CA THR A 342 -3.80 -11.20 26.90
C THR A 342 -3.24 -12.11 27.96
N VAL A 343 -3.84 -13.30 28.09
CA VAL A 343 -3.46 -14.32 29.06
C VAL A 343 -2.60 -15.39 28.36
N LEU A 344 -1.39 -15.64 28.87
CA LEU A 344 -0.48 -16.67 28.38
C LEU A 344 -0.42 -17.83 29.35
N GLY A 345 -0.64 -19.05 28.86
CA GLY A 345 -0.54 -20.28 29.63
C GLY A 345 0.92 -20.67 29.94
N GLU A 346 1.07 -21.61 30.86
CA GLU A 346 2.38 -22.14 31.32
C GLU A 346 3.18 -22.78 30.16
N LYS A 347 4.49 -22.57 30.15
CA LYS A 347 5.42 -23.11 29.14
C LYS A 347 5.11 -22.70 27.68
N THR A 348 4.36 -21.62 27.52
CA THR A 348 4.10 -21.02 26.19
C THR A 348 5.35 -20.27 25.74
N ASN A 349 5.70 -20.42 24.46
CA ASN A 349 6.89 -19.79 23.87
C ASN A 349 6.49 -18.89 22.71
N VAL A 350 6.70 -17.59 22.83
CA VAL A 350 6.37 -16.57 21.82
C VAL A 350 7.67 -15.94 21.32
N LYS A 351 7.96 -16.12 20.03
CA LYS A 351 9.17 -15.59 19.36
C LYS A 351 8.83 -14.94 18.03
N ARG A 352 9.38 -13.77 17.76
CA ARG A 352 9.19 -13.02 16.51
C ARG A 352 7.71 -12.89 16.13
N SER A 353 6.84 -12.81 17.12
CA SER A 353 5.39 -12.87 16.92
C SER A 353 4.72 -11.68 17.59
N VAL A 354 3.63 -11.26 16.98
CA VAL A 354 2.73 -10.24 17.53
C VAL A 354 1.45 -10.93 18.00
N VAL A 355 1.07 -10.69 19.22
CA VAL A 355 -0.20 -11.16 19.80
C VAL A 355 -1.04 -9.94 20.12
N GLY A 356 -2.28 -9.94 19.65
CA GLY A 356 -3.26 -8.87 19.84
C GLY A 356 -3.76 -8.77 21.28
N ARG A 357 -4.81 -7.97 21.45
CA ARG A 357 -5.44 -7.72 22.75
C ARG A 357 -6.51 -8.75 23.07
N ASN A 358 -6.77 -8.95 24.37
CA ASN A 358 -7.79 -9.88 24.89
C ASN A 358 -7.66 -11.32 24.36
N CYS A 359 -6.46 -11.79 24.04
CA CYS A 359 -6.25 -13.15 23.58
C CYS A 359 -6.08 -14.11 24.75
N VAL A 360 -6.51 -15.36 24.57
CA VAL A 360 -6.33 -16.44 25.54
C VAL A 360 -5.49 -17.52 24.89
N ILE A 361 -4.27 -17.70 25.39
CA ILE A 361 -3.31 -18.70 24.88
C ILE A 361 -3.09 -19.77 25.92
N GLY A 362 -3.36 -21.02 25.55
CA GLY A 362 -3.23 -22.19 26.41
C GLY A 362 -1.81 -22.56 26.76
N LYS A 363 -1.64 -23.73 27.41
CA LYS A 363 -0.36 -24.24 27.86
C LYS A 363 0.43 -24.89 26.74
N ARG A 364 1.75 -24.81 26.79
CA ARG A 364 2.71 -25.45 25.88
C ARG A 364 2.53 -25.01 24.40
N VAL A 365 1.95 -23.84 24.16
CA VAL A 365 1.78 -23.27 22.82
C VAL A 365 3.11 -22.72 22.31
N LYS A 366 3.41 -22.95 21.03
CA LYS A 366 4.58 -22.38 20.35
C LYS A 366 4.13 -21.44 19.25
N LEU A 367 4.47 -20.16 19.39
CA LEU A 367 4.24 -19.13 18.40
C LEU A 367 5.58 -18.66 17.85
N THR A 368 5.77 -18.79 16.53
CA THR A 368 7.01 -18.35 15.88
C THR A 368 6.69 -17.56 14.62
N GLY A 369 7.11 -16.29 14.58
CA GLY A 369 6.96 -15.45 13.41
C GLY A 369 5.50 -15.21 12.99
N SER A 370 4.53 -15.33 13.89
CA SER A 370 3.10 -15.29 13.61
C SER A 370 2.45 -14.01 14.10
N ILE A 371 1.37 -13.60 13.42
CA ILE A 371 0.52 -12.48 13.82
C ILE A 371 -0.80 -13.05 14.32
N ILE A 372 -1.15 -12.76 15.56
CA ILE A 372 -2.43 -13.11 16.16
C ILE A 372 -3.19 -11.83 16.38
N LEU A 373 -4.37 -11.69 15.74
CA LEU A 373 -5.22 -10.52 15.91
C LEU A 373 -5.98 -10.55 17.25
N ASP A 374 -6.85 -9.56 17.47
CA ASP A 374 -7.54 -9.39 18.75
C ASP A 374 -8.60 -10.48 19.04
N ASN A 375 -8.82 -10.78 20.32
CA ASN A 375 -9.85 -11.72 20.83
C ASN A 375 -9.70 -13.17 20.34
N VAL A 376 -8.49 -13.62 20.04
CA VAL A 376 -8.20 -15.01 19.58
C VAL A 376 -8.06 -15.94 20.77
N VAL A 377 -8.57 -17.16 20.62
CA VAL A 377 -8.43 -18.23 21.59
C VAL A 377 -7.57 -19.36 20.98
N ILE A 378 -6.46 -19.70 21.62
CA ILE A 378 -5.58 -20.80 21.23
C ILE A 378 -5.53 -21.80 22.39
N GLU A 379 -5.98 -23.02 22.15
CA GLU A 379 -5.94 -24.10 23.13
C GLU A 379 -4.54 -24.72 23.28
N ASP A 380 -4.42 -25.68 24.20
CA ASP A 380 -3.16 -26.29 24.59
C ASP A 380 -2.45 -27.06 23.45
N ASP A 381 -1.12 -27.16 23.54
CA ASP A 381 -0.26 -27.92 22.63
C ASP A 381 -0.28 -27.48 21.15
N ALA A 382 -0.77 -26.28 20.85
CA ALA A 382 -0.77 -25.73 19.48
C ALA A 382 0.63 -25.24 19.06
N GLN A 383 0.94 -25.41 17.78
CA GLN A 383 2.17 -24.92 17.15
C GLN A 383 1.83 -24.09 15.92
N LEU A 384 2.13 -22.79 15.95
CA LEU A 384 1.87 -21.85 14.87
C LEU A 384 3.21 -21.26 14.40
N GLU A 385 3.47 -21.41 13.11
CA GLU A 385 4.71 -20.91 12.50
C GLU A 385 4.38 -20.11 11.23
N ASN A 386 4.78 -18.83 11.21
CA ASN A 386 4.57 -17.94 10.09
C ASN A 386 3.07 -17.81 9.68
N CYS A 387 2.18 -17.79 10.65
CA CYS A 387 0.73 -17.75 10.43
C CYS A 387 0.17 -16.37 10.74
N ILE A 388 -0.93 -16.02 10.06
CA ILE A 388 -1.77 -14.88 10.43
C ILE A 388 -3.11 -15.46 10.89
N ILE A 389 -3.52 -15.13 12.11
CA ILE A 389 -4.77 -15.59 12.71
C ILE A 389 -5.71 -14.40 12.87
N GLY A 390 -6.87 -14.49 12.24
CA GLY A 390 -7.90 -13.45 12.22
C GLY A 390 -8.55 -13.21 13.58
N GLN A 391 -9.27 -12.11 13.69
CA GLN A 391 -9.97 -11.74 14.92
C GLN A 391 -11.01 -12.77 15.33
N LYS A 392 -11.13 -13.01 16.65
CA LYS A 392 -12.10 -13.94 17.24
C LYS A 392 -11.98 -15.38 16.71
N ALA A 393 -10.86 -15.75 16.10
CA ALA A 393 -10.64 -17.13 15.66
C ALA A 393 -10.36 -18.03 16.87
N ILE A 394 -10.72 -19.31 16.75
CA ILE A 394 -10.51 -20.33 17.78
C ILE A 394 -9.63 -21.44 17.21
N ILE A 395 -8.45 -21.63 17.77
CA ILE A 395 -7.55 -22.72 17.42
C ILE A 395 -7.65 -23.79 18.50
N ARG A 396 -8.21 -24.95 18.14
CA ARG A 396 -8.35 -26.07 19.05
C ARG A 396 -7.01 -26.75 19.35
N SER A 397 -6.99 -27.59 20.37
CA SER A 397 -5.79 -28.23 20.90
C SER A 397 -5.04 -29.10 19.86
N LYS A 398 -3.71 -29.18 20.01
CA LYS A 398 -2.80 -30.01 19.20
C LYS A 398 -2.77 -29.67 17.71
N CYS A 399 -3.16 -28.45 17.32
CA CYS A 399 -3.06 -27.99 15.94
C CYS A 399 -1.61 -27.66 15.56
N LYS A 400 -1.23 -27.97 14.34
CA LYS A 400 0.06 -27.60 13.73
C LYS A 400 -0.20 -26.82 12.44
N LEU A 401 0.04 -25.52 12.45
CA LEU A 401 -0.14 -24.66 11.29
C LEU A 401 1.20 -24.03 10.91
N THR A 402 1.56 -24.14 9.63
CA THR A 402 2.81 -23.56 9.09
C THR A 402 2.50 -22.77 7.83
N ASN A 403 2.87 -21.49 7.79
CA ASN A 403 2.57 -20.58 6.67
C ASN A 403 1.07 -20.54 6.30
N CYS A 404 0.19 -20.60 7.31
CA CYS A 404 -1.26 -20.64 7.11
C CYS A 404 -1.90 -19.29 7.47
N TYR A 405 -3.00 -18.99 6.78
CA TYR A 405 -3.84 -17.84 7.05
C TYR A 405 -5.20 -18.32 7.55
N VAL A 406 -5.59 -17.95 8.76
CA VAL A 406 -6.87 -18.35 9.36
C VAL A 406 -7.79 -17.14 9.40
N GLU A 407 -8.91 -17.23 8.70
CA GLU A 407 -9.90 -16.16 8.62
C GLU A 407 -10.46 -15.80 10.00
N SER A 408 -10.92 -14.56 10.15
CA SER A 408 -11.59 -14.09 11.37
C SER A 408 -12.82 -14.94 11.69
N THR A 409 -13.09 -15.16 12.98
CA THR A 409 -14.20 -16.00 13.49
C THR A 409 -14.12 -17.49 13.14
N ASN A 410 -13.12 -17.96 12.42
CA ASN A 410 -12.97 -19.38 12.06
C ASN A 410 -12.59 -20.22 13.29
N GLU A 411 -13.13 -21.43 13.34
CA GLU A 411 -12.78 -22.44 14.34
C GLU A 411 -12.00 -23.58 13.67
N VAL A 412 -10.70 -23.69 14.00
CA VAL A 412 -9.84 -24.76 13.52
C VAL A 412 -10.00 -25.99 14.38
N VAL A 413 -10.36 -27.11 13.79
CA VAL A 413 -10.64 -28.38 14.47
C VAL A 413 -9.38 -28.93 15.17
N LYS A 414 -9.58 -29.61 16.29
CA LYS A 414 -8.51 -30.24 17.09
C LYS A 414 -7.62 -31.17 16.25
N GLY A 415 -6.31 -31.02 16.41
CA GLY A 415 -5.32 -31.87 15.77
C GLY A 415 -5.10 -31.60 14.28
N THR A 416 -5.65 -30.51 13.73
CA THR A 416 -5.44 -30.10 12.33
C THR A 416 -3.94 -29.83 12.08
N GLN A 417 -3.44 -30.41 10.98
CA GLN A 417 -2.08 -30.15 10.48
C GLN A 417 -2.20 -29.59 9.06
N SER A 418 -1.79 -28.37 8.85
CA SER A 418 -1.89 -27.67 7.57
C SER A 418 -0.62 -26.87 7.29
N LYS A 419 -0.27 -26.75 5.99
CA LYS A 419 0.92 -26.04 5.55
C LYS A 419 0.65 -25.27 4.25
N GLY A 420 0.69 -23.94 4.35
CA GLY A 420 0.53 -23.05 3.20
C GLY A 420 -0.92 -22.82 2.79
N ASP A 421 -1.88 -23.18 3.64
CA ASP A 421 -3.30 -23.10 3.33
C ASP A 421 -3.95 -21.85 3.91
N THR A 422 -5.00 -21.38 3.25
CA THR A 422 -5.91 -20.37 3.79
C THR A 422 -7.16 -21.06 4.30
N LEU A 423 -7.37 -21.00 5.61
CA LEU A 423 -8.50 -21.62 6.30
C LEU A 423 -9.63 -20.60 6.40
N LEU A 424 -10.64 -20.77 5.55
CA LEU A 424 -11.80 -19.88 5.46
C LEU A 424 -12.96 -20.38 6.31
N CYS A 425 -13.82 -19.48 6.77
CA CYS A 425 -15.09 -19.81 7.37
C CYS A 425 -16.03 -20.38 6.30
N LEU A 426 -16.77 -21.44 6.65
CA LEU A 426 -17.87 -21.94 5.83
C LEU A 426 -19.06 -21.00 5.96
N THR A 427 -19.01 -19.88 5.25
CA THR A 427 -20.13 -18.96 5.06
C THR A 427 -20.77 -19.20 3.69
N LEU A 428 -21.99 -18.72 3.48
CA LEU A 428 -22.63 -18.76 2.16
C LEU A 428 -21.75 -18.09 1.08
N GLU A 429 -21.01 -17.04 1.45
CA GLU A 429 -20.04 -16.37 0.58
C GLU A 429 -18.90 -17.31 0.17
N GLY A 430 -18.36 -18.11 1.10
CA GLY A 430 -17.31 -19.08 0.81
C GLY A 430 -17.76 -20.27 -0.06
N LEU A 431 -19.04 -20.60 -0.06
CA LEU A 431 -19.60 -21.60 -0.97
C LEU A 431 -19.69 -21.07 -2.41
N VAL A 432 -20.08 -19.81 -2.58
CA VAL A 432 -20.13 -19.16 -3.90
C VAL A 432 -18.73 -19.00 -4.50
N GLU A 433 -17.72 -18.62 -3.69
CA GLU A 433 -16.34 -18.49 -4.16
C GLU A 433 -15.71 -19.84 -4.51
N SER A 434 -16.07 -20.93 -3.83
CA SER A 434 -15.57 -22.27 -4.17
C SER A 434 -16.15 -22.79 -5.50
N GLU A 435 -17.36 -22.40 -5.85
CA GLU A 435 -17.95 -22.68 -7.16
C GLU A 435 -17.33 -21.79 -8.25
N SER A 436 -17.10 -20.49 -7.98
CA SER A 436 -16.47 -19.58 -8.93
C SER A 436 -14.98 -19.89 -9.15
N ALA A 437 -14.27 -20.42 -8.16
CA ALA A 437 -12.88 -20.85 -8.32
C ALA A 437 -12.72 -22.09 -9.20
N VAL A 438 -13.76 -22.94 -9.30
CA VAL A 438 -13.77 -24.07 -10.22
C VAL A 438 -14.15 -23.65 -11.65
N GLU A 439 -14.97 -22.61 -11.80
CA GLU A 439 -15.32 -22.05 -13.11
C GLU A 439 -14.29 -21.04 -13.63
N SER A 440 -13.53 -20.34 -12.76
CA SER A 440 -12.53 -19.33 -13.17
C SER A 440 -11.24 -19.90 -13.77
N THR A 441 -11.11 -21.24 -13.86
CA THR A 441 -10.08 -21.85 -14.74
C THR A 441 -10.51 -21.91 -16.21
N SER A 442 -11.74 -21.54 -16.56
CA SER A 442 -12.26 -21.56 -17.93
C SER A 442 -12.77 -20.22 -18.46
N SER A 443 -12.81 -19.16 -17.65
CA SER A 443 -13.20 -17.83 -18.11
C SER A 443 -12.38 -16.73 -17.45
N LEU A 444 -11.09 -16.66 -17.81
CA LEU A 444 -10.36 -15.42 -17.87
C LEU A 444 -10.88 -14.64 -19.09
N GLU A 445 -12.14 -14.23 -19.04
CA GLU A 445 -12.54 -13.04 -19.76
C GLU A 445 -11.87 -11.88 -19.01
N GLY A 446 -10.60 -11.65 -19.38
CA GLY A 446 -9.93 -10.42 -19.08
C GLY A 446 -10.83 -9.30 -19.58
N SER A 447 -11.16 -8.35 -18.72
CA SER A 447 -11.44 -7.02 -19.21
C SER A 447 -10.16 -6.62 -19.95
N SER A 448 -10.13 -6.91 -21.24
CA SER A 448 -9.18 -6.34 -22.15
C SER A 448 -9.45 -4.84 -22.07
N ASP A 449 -8.58 -4.12 -21.32
CA ASP A 449 -8.31 -2.75 -21.62
C ASP A 449 -7.67 -2.77 -23.02
N ASP A 450 -8.47 -3.09 -24.03
CA ASP A 450 -8.22 -2.81 -25.43
C ASP A 450 -8.28 -1.29 -25.62
N ASP A 451 -7.43 -0.57 -24.91
CA ASP A 451 -6.94 0.70 -25.37
C ASP A 451 -5.87 0.40 -26.44
N TYR A 452 -6.31 -0.12 -27.54
CA TYR A 452 -5.78 0.39 -28.78
C TYR A 452 -6.13 1.87 -28.78
N ASP A 453 -5.20 2.74 -28.34
CA ASP A 453 -5.08 4.05 -28.93
C ASP A 453 -4.84 3.78 -30.43
N GLU A 454 -5.91 3.40 -31.12
CA GLU A 454 -6.06 3.54 -32.53
C GLU A 454 -6.08 5.06 -32.77
N TYR A 455 -4.89 5.66 -32.64
CA TYR A 455 -4.67 6.91 -33.32
C TYR A 455 -4.72 6.50 -34.79
N GLU A 456 -5.91 6.67 -35.41
CA GLU A 456 -5.99 6.96 -36.83
C GLU A 456 -4.88 7.99 -37.08
N TYR A 457 -3.77 7.51 -37.61
CA TYR A 457 -2.93 8.40 -38.38
C TYR A 457 -3.82 8.79 -39.55
N ASP A 458 -4.31 10.04 -39.54
CA ASP A 458 -4.58 10.71 -40.77
C ASP A 458 -3.27 10.62 -41.55
N ASP A 459 -3.20 9.64 -42.42
CA ASP A 459 -2.32 9.64 -43.56
C ASP A 459 -2.79 10.85 -44.43
N GLU A 460 -2.37 12.04 -44.00
CA GLU A 460 -2.31 13.14 -44.95
C GLU A 460 -1.35 12.67 -46.02
N GLU A 461 -1.96 12.32 -47.12
CA GLU A 461 -1.48 12.05 -48.44
C GLU A 461 -0.34 13.06 -48.80
N TYR A 462 0.90 12.73 -48.38
CA TYR A 462 2.06 13.36 -48.99
C TYR A 462 2.15 12.79 -50.39
N GLY A 463 1.69 13.61 -51.33
CA GLY A 463 1.75 13.38 -52.76
C GLY A 463 3.12 12.84 -53.15
N ASP A 464 3.02 11.76 -53.87
CA ASP A 464 4.07 11.13 -54.63
C ASP A 464 4.68 12.15 -55.62
N ASN A 465 5.83 12.72 -55.28
CA ASN A 465 6.72 13.33 -56.24
C ASN A 465 7.92 12.38 -56.39
N SER A 466 7.68 11.37 -57.22
CA SER A 466 8.71 10.61 -57.88
C SER A 466 9.56 11.54 -58.75
N ASP A 467 10.74 11.92 -58.30
CA ASP A 467 11.84 12.23 -59.17
C ASP A 467 13.09 11.53 -58.69
N GLY A 468 13.51 10.60 -59.48
CA GLY A 468 14.63 9.75 -59.32
C GLY A 468 15.95 10.51 -59.19
N LEU A 469 16.86 9.93 -58.40
CA LEU A 469 18.30 9.87 -58.70
C LEU A 469 18.98 9.15 -57.54
N PHE A 470 19.30 7.88 -57.71
CA PHE A 470 20.56 7.29 -57.25
C PHE A 470 20.80 6.02 -58.04
N GLY A 471 21.49 6.21 -59.13
CA GLY A 471 22.35 5.19 -59.70
C GLY A 471 23.74 5.30 -59.05
N TYR A 472 24.28 4.13 -58.83
CA TYR A 472 25.54 3.63 -58.37
C TYR A 472 25.61 3.21 -56.89
#